data_85320d3559f524343a6bd2bd0d43d8a1
#
_entry.id   85320d3559f524343a6bd2bd0d43d8a1
#
_cell.length_a   1.000
_cell.length_b   1.000
_cell.length_c   1.000
_cell.angle_alpha   90.00
_cell.angle_beta   90.00
_cell.angle_gamma   90.00
#
_symmetry.space_group_name_H-M   'P 1'
#
loop_
_entity.id
_entity.type
_entity.pdbx_description
1 polymer ?
#
loop_
_entity_poly.entity_id
_entity_poly.type
_entity_poly.pdbx_seq_one_letter_code
_entity_poly.pdbx_strand_id
1 'polypeptide(L)'
;MRPSGRAPDQMRSLTFEPGFTKHAEGSCLVSFGDTRVLVTASIEDKVPPFLRGKGQGWVTAEYGMLPRATHTRGNREAAKGKQSGRTQEIQRLIGRSLRAVVDLKKLGERQIVVDCDVIQADGGTRTASISGAWVALRIAIDKLIASGALTADPITTQVAAVSCGIHDGVPVLDLDYIEDSTAGSDGNFVLTGDGAIVEAQLTAEGATFDEEGLLRLLRLARIGCTEIFAAQLKAAGK
;
A
#
# COMPACT_ATOMS: atom_id res chain seq x y z
N MET A 1 12.76 12.91 -21.32
CA MET A 1 13.54 12.77 -20.03
C MET A 1 12.59 13.04 -18.89
N ARG A 2 12.62 12.26 -17.82
CA ARG A 2 11.70 12.46 -16.67
C ARG A 2 11.85 13.86 -16.08
N PRO A 3 10.76 14.57 -15.74
CA PRO A 3 10.82 15.91 -15.15
C PRO A 3 11.64 15.97 -13.86
N SER A 4 11.62 14.88 -13.09
CA SER A 4 12.38 14.73 -11.84
C SER A 4 13.90 14.47 -12.05
N GLY A 5 14.35 14.24 -13.29
CA GLY A 5 15.72 13.84 -13.58
C GLY A 5 16.10 12.41 -13.23
N ARG A 6 15.14 11.60 -12.71
CA ARG A 6 15.36 10.19 -12.35
C ARG A 6 15.58 9.32 -13.60
N ALA A 7 16.35 8.24 -13.45
CA ALA A 7 16.39 7.18 -14.46
C ALA A 7 15.02 6.47 -14.58
N PRO A 8 14.70 5.83 -15.73
CA PRO A 8 13.42 5.15 -15.93
C PRO A 8 13.09 4.09 -14.87
N ASP A 9 14.09 3.40 -14.37
CA ASP A 9 14.02 2.33 -13.37
C ASP A 9 14.30 2.78 -11.92
N GLN A 10 14.42 4.10 -11.70
CA GLN A 10 14.76 4.67 -10.40
C GLN A 10 13.52 5.10 -9.63
N MET A 11 13.39 4.62 -8.38
CA MET A 11 12.38 5.09 -7.44
C MET A 11 12.71 6.47 -6.87
N ARG A 12 11.70 7.15 -6.34
CA ARG A 12 11.88 8.29 -5.42
C ARG A 12 12.55 7.81 -4.12
N SER A 13 13.03 8.74 -3.32
CA SER A 13 13.51 8.42 -1.96
C SER A 13 12.42 7.69 -1.18
N LEU A 14 12.78 6.60 -0.51
CA LEU A 14 11.87 5.72 0.20
C LEU A 14 12.18 5.73 1.68
N THR A 15 11.20 6.04 2.53
CA THR A 15 11.36 5.97 3.99
C THR A 15 10.16 5.32 4.64
N PHE A 16 10.42 4.53 5.69
CA PHE A 16 9.42 3.99 6.61
C PHE A 16 9.86 4.36 8.02
N GLU A 17 9.02 5.10 8.75
CA GLU A 17 9.22 5.49 10.13
C GLU A 17 8.27 4.66 11.02
N PRO A 18 8.72 3.50 11.57
CA PRO A 18 7.89 2.64 12.37
C PRO A 18 7.59 3.24 13.75
N GLY A 19 6.45 2.87 14.34
CA GLY A 19 6.09 3.33 15.69
C GLY A 19 5.75 4.82 15.76
N PHE A 20 5.31 5.41 14.67
CA PHE A 20 5.07 6.84 14.55
C PHE A 20 3.98 7.37 15.49
N THR A 21 2.95 6.57 15.77
CA THR A 21 1.88 6.94 16.72
C THR A 21 1.96 6.11 17.99
N LYS A 22 1.53 6.73 19.12
CA LYS A 22 1.64 6.13 20.45
C LYS A 22 0.61 5.03 20.73
N HIS A 23 -0.60 5.19 20.22
CA HIS A 23 -1.75 4.40 20.72
C HIS A 23 -2.05 3.15 19.89
N ALA A 24 -1.80 3.18 18.57
CA ALA A 24 -2.03 2.03 17.70
C ALA A 24 -1.08 0.87 18.04
N GLU A 25 -1.53 -0.37 17.89
CA GLU A 25 -0.68 -1.55 18.07
C GLU A 25 0.47 -1.57 17.05
N GLY A 26 0.21 -1.14 15.82
CA GLY A 26 1.24 -0.90 14.81
C GLY A 26 1.06 0.44 14.13
N SER A 27 2.14 1.11 13.77
CA SER A 27 2.05 2.35 13.00
C SER A 27 3.33 2.58 12.19
N CYS A 28 3.17 3.31 11.09
CA CYS A 28 4.26 3.70 10.20
C CYS A 28 3.91 4.99 9.47
N LEU A 29 4.82 5.95 9.45
CA LEU A 29 4.78 7.01 8.44
C LEU A 29 5.62 6.55 7.25
N VAL A 30 4.98 6.34 6.11
CA VAL A 30 5.65 5.95 4.86
C VAL A 30 5.76 7.14 3.92
N SER A 31 6.93 7.30 3.30
CA SER A 31 7.16 8.34 2.29
C SER A 31 7.78 7.75 1.03
N PHE A 32 7.18 8.07 -0.12
CA PHE A 32 7.73 7.87 -1.46
C PHE A 32 7.96 9.25 -2.06
N GLY A 33 9.18 9.77 -1.92
CA GLY A 33 9.47 11.18 -2.20
C GLY A 33 8.58 12.10 -1.35
N ASP A 34 7.79 12.93 -2.02
CA ASP A 34 6.86 13.87 -1.38
C ASP A 34 5.49 13.27 -1.06
N THR A 35 5.18 12.07 -1.52
CA THR A 35 3.99 11.35 -1.05
C THR A 35 4.20 10.82 0.36
N ARG A 36 3.34 11.21 1.31
CA ARG A 36 3.40 10.82 2.72
C ARG A 36 2.08 10.27 3.19
N VAL A 37 2.11 9.08 3.79
CA VAL A 37 0.91 8.40 4.32
C VAL A 37 1.18 7.96 5.75
N LEU A 38 0.33 8.39 6.67
CA LEU A 38 0.30 7.83 8.02
C LEU A 38 -0.52 6.56 7.98
N VAL A 39 0.05 5.47 8.47
CA VAL A 39 -0.64 4.18 8.55
C VAL A 39 -0.66 3.70 9.99
N THR A 40 -1.83 3.27 10.45
CA THR A 40 -2.00 2.63 11.76
C THR A 40 -2.67 1.27 11.61
N ALA A 41 -2.37 0.33 12.51
CA ALA A 41 -2.99 -0.98 12.59
C ALA A 41 -3.55 -1.16 14.01
N SER A 42 -4.86 -1.34 14.10
CA SER A 42 -5.60 -1.54 15.34
C SER A 42 -6.10 -2.98 15.44
N ILE A 43 -5.90 -3.62 16.59
CA ILE A 43 -6.32 -4.99 16.86
C ILE A 43 -7.66 -4.97 17.60
N GLU A 44 -8.63 -5.74 17.11
CA GLU A 44 -9.92 -5.94 17.75
C GLU A 44 -10.12 -7.43 18.06
N ASP A 45 -10.45 -7.78 19.30
CA ASP A 45 -10.76 -9.15 19.74
C ASP A 45 -12.18 -9.58 19.34
N LYS A 46 -12.55 -9.24 18.10
CA LYS A 46 -13.82 -9.62 17.47
C LYS A 46 -13.62 -9.73 15.97
N VAL A 47 -14.45 -10.50 15.31
CA VAL A 47 -14.48 -10.59 13.84
C VAL A 47 -15.82 -10.06 13.31
N PRO A 48 -15.88 -9.66 12.03
CA PRO A 48 -17.13 -9.32 11.38
C PRO A 48 -18.17 -10.43 11.53
N PRO A 49 -19.48 -10.10 11.58
CA PRO A 49 -20.55 -11.08 11.81
C PRO A 49 -20.50 -12.30 10.92
N PHE A 50 -20.10 -12.15 9.66
CA PHE A 50 -20.00 -13.25 8.68
C PHE A 50 -18.87 -14.25 8.95
N LEU A 51 -17.96 -13.96 9.89
CA LEU A 51 -16.82 -14.82 10.27
C LEU A 51 -16.95 -15.42 11.69
N ARG A 52 -17.94 -15.02 12.46
CA ARG A 52 -18.12 -15.53 13.84
C ARG A 52 -18.24 -17.04 13.86
N GLY A 53 -17.47 -17.69 14.74
CA GLY A 53 -17.45 -19.14 14.90
C GLY A 53 -16.78 -19.89 13.76
N LYS A 54 -16.08 -19.22 12.84
CA LYS A 54 -15.36 -19.86 11.73
C LYS A 54 -13.89 -20.15 12.03
N GLY A 55 -13.40 -19.72 13.21
CA GLY A 55 -12.03 -19.96 13.64
C GLY A 55 -10.98 -19.24 12.80
N GLN A 56 -11.33 -18.12 12.16
CA GLN A 56 -10.42 -17.32 11.35
C GLN A 56 -10.61 -15.83 11.60
N GLY A 57 -9.52 -15.09 11.46
CA GLY A 57 -9.49 -13.65 11.61
C GLY A 57 -9.80 -12.90 10.31
N TRP A 58 -9.65 -11.58 10.39
CA TRP A 58 -9.85 -10.69 9.26
C TRP A 58 -8.87 -9.54 9.28
N VAL A 59 -8.44 -9.10 8.11
CA VAL A 59 -7.69 -7.86 7.91
C VAL A 59 -8.47 -6.99 6.94
N THR A 60 -8.76 -5.78 7.35
CA THR A 60 -9.46 -4.78 6.53
C THR A 60 -8.70 -3.46 6.56
N ALA A 61 -9.03 -2.55 5.66
CA ALA A 61 -8.40 -1.25 5.61
C ALA A 61 -9.40 -0.14 5.33
N GLU A 62 -9.12 1.02 5.88
CA GLU A 62 -9.71 2.29 5.54
C GLU A 62 -8.66 3.21 4.89
N TYR A 63 -9.12 4.13 4.06
CA TYR A 63 -8.24 5.05 3.33
C TYR A 63 -8.90 6.42 3.27
N GLY A 64 -8.11 7.45 3.46
CA GLY A 64 -8.56 8.82 3.31
C GLY A 64 -7.42 9.77 2.95
N MET A 65 -7.80 10.97 2.52
CA MET A 65 -6.85 12.05 2.26
C MET A 65 -7.19 13.27 3.10
N LEU A 66 -6.19 13.89 3.70
CA LEU A 66 -6.38 15.18 4.35
C LEU A 66 -6.78 16.24 3.32
N PRO A 67 -7.61 17.23 3.71
CA PRO A 67 -8.09 18.26 2.77
C PRO A 67 -6.97 19.01 2.03
N ARG A 68 -5.80 19.15 2.64
CA ARG A 68 -4.64 19.81 2.04
C ARG A 68 -3.52 18.83 1.70
N ALA A 69 -3.83 17.57 1.51
CA ALA A 69 -2.88 16.61 0.96
C ALA A 69 -2.49 16.94 -0.50
N THR A 70 -3.31 17.69 -1.21
CA THR A 70 -3.09 18.12 -2.60
C THR A 70 -2.90 19.65 -2.72
N HIS A 71 -2.51 20.12 -3.90
CA HIS A 71 -2.30 21.55 -4.20
C HIS A 71 -3.53 22.42 -3.90
N THR A 72 -4.71 21.92 -4.19
CA THR A 72 -5.98 22.58 -3.86
C THR A 72 -6.65 21.87 -2.69
N ARG A 73 -7.42 22.61 -1.89
CA ARG A 73 -8.14 22.04 -0.77
C ARG A 73 -9.29 21.13 -1.25
N GLY A 74 -9.19 19.84 -0.97
CA GLY A 74 -10.29 18.88 -1.11
C GLY A 74 -11.30 18.99 0.03
N ASN A 75 -12.50 18.45 -0.18
CA ASN A 75 -13.52 18.35 0.87
C ASN A 75 -13.30 17.10 1.73
N ARG A 76 -13.60 17.17 3.02
CA ARG A 76 -13.65 15.97 3.87
C ARG A 76 -14.84 15.11 3.49
N GLU A 77 -14.60 13.83 3.17
CA GLU A 77 -15.67 12.89 2.81
C GLU A 77 -16.65 12.67 3.96
N ALA A 78 -16.16 12.64 5.20
CA ALA A 78 -17.01 12.56 6.40
C ALA A 78 -18.05 13.68 6.48
N ALA A 79 -17.70 14.90 6.04
CA ALA A 79 -18.64 16.01 6.02
C ALA A 79 -19.72 15.87 4.93
N LYS A 80 -19.48 15.04 3.90
CA LYS A 80 -20.46 14.73 2.85
C LYS A 80 -21.34 13.52 3.20
N GLY A 81 -21.06 12.82 4.28
CA GLY A 81 -21.78 11.63 4.72
C GLY A 81 -21.61 10.39 3.85
N LYS A 82 -20.71 10.42 2.85
CA LYS A 82 -20.37 9.27 1.99
C LYS A 82 -18.95 9.35 1.46
N GLN A 83 -18.34 8.19 1.33
CA GLN A 83 -17.05 8.03 0.66
C GLN A 83 -17.21 8.04 -0.86
N SER A 84 -16.18 8.48 -1.57
CA SER A 84 -16.10 8.37 -3.03
C SER A 84 -15.88 6.92 -3.48
N GLY A 85 -16.22 6.61 -4.73
CA GLY A 85 -15.93 5.30 -5.32
C GLY A 85 -14.42 5.01 -5.32
N ARG A 86 -13.57 6.02 -5.56
CA ARG A 86 -12.11 5.89 -5.49
C ARG A 86 -11.64 5.49 -4.08
N THR A 87 -12.15 6.14 -3.04
CA THR A 87 -11.80 5.80 -1.65
C THR A 87 -12.16 4.37 -1.33
N GLN A 88 -13.38 3.93 -1.68
CA GLN A 88 -13.84 2.56 -1.45
C GLN A 88 -13.02 1.52 -2.26
N GLU A 89 -12.66 1.83 -3.49
CA GLU A 89 -11.81 0.96 -4.33
C GLU A 89 -10.44 0.77 -3.67
N ILE A 90 -9.78 1.86 -3.23
CA ILE A 90 -8.47 1.81 -2.61
C ILE A 90 -8.50 1.05 -1.26
N GLN A 91 -9.51 1.26 -0.43
CA GLN A 91 -9.71 0.49 0.80
C GLN A 91 -9.76 -1.01 0.54
N ARG A 92 -10.54 -1.41 -0.46
CA ARG A 92 -10.67 -2.82 -0.85
C ARG A 92 -9.36 -3.39 -1.39
N LEU A 93 -8.61 -2.60 -2.15
CA LEU A 93 -7.30 -2.97 -2.68
C LEU A 93 -6.29 -3.19 -1.55
N ILE A 94 -6.17 -2.26 -0.60
CA ILE A 94 -5.25 -2.40 0.55
C ILE A 94 -5.62 -3.66 1.36
N GLY A 95 -6.89 -3.80 1.75
CA GLY A 95 -7.34 -4.95 2.52
C GLY A 95 -7.09 -6.29 1.82
N ARG A 96 -7.34 -6.38 0.51
CA ARG A 96 -7.07 -7.57 -0.30
C ARG A 96 -5.57 -7.87 -0.35
N SER A 97 -4.74 -6.85 -0.54
CA SER A 97 -3.28 -6.99 -0.60
C SER A 97 -2.72 -7.57 0.70
N LEU A 98 -3.17 -7.06 1.84
CA LEU A 98 -2.75 -7.57 3.15
C LEU A 98 -3.23 -9.00 3.39
N ARG A 99 -4.48 -9.32 3.05
CA ARG A 99 -5.01 -10.69 3.21
C ARG A 99 -4.31 -11.73 2.33
N ALA A 100 -3.72 -11.33 1.22
CA ALA A 100 -2.96 -12.23 0.36
C ALA A 100 -1.70 -12.80 1.04
N VAL A 101 -1.19 -12.11 2.08
CA VAL A 101 0.04 -12.47 2.78
C VAL A 101 -0.18 -12.78 4.26
N VAL A 102 -1.43 -13.04 4.67
CA VAL A 102 -1.79 -13.39 6.05
C VAL A 102 -2.58 -14.69 6.09
N ASP A 103 -2.11 -15.66 6.85
CA ASP A 103 -2.88 -16.85 7.21
C ASP A 103 -3.95 -16.45 8.23
N LEU A 104 -5.16 -16.23 7.75
CA LEU A 104 -6.29 -15.79 8.58
C LEU A 104 -6.70 -16.81 9.64
N LYS A 105 -6.41 -18.10 9.46
CA LYS A 105 -6.66 -19.12 10.48
C LYS A 105 -5.68 -19.01 11.64
N LYS A 106 -4.39 -18.77 11.35
CA LYS A 106 -3.39 -18.53 12.39
C LYS A 106 -3.65 -17.23 13.15
N LEU A 107 -4.25 -16.21 12.51
CA LEU A 107 -4.65 -14.98 13.18
C LEU A 107 -5.73 -15.23 14.26
N GLY A 108 -6.56 -16.29 14.09
CA GLY A 108 -7.67 -16.57 14.99
C GLY A 108 -8.80 -15.54 14.87
N GLU A 109 -9.84 -15.66 15.67
CA GLU A 109 -11.01 -14.76 15.60
C GLU A 109 -10.72 -13.34 16.11
N ARG A 110 -9.79 -12.65 15.44
CA ARG A 110 -9.44 -11.24 15.62
C ARG A 110 -9.59 -10.48 14.32
N GLN A 111 -9.89 -9.20 14.41
CA GLN A 111 -9.84 -8.29 13.27
C GLN A 111 -8.68 -7.33 13.44
N ILE A 112 -7.95 -7.07 12.37
CA ILE A 112 -7.01 -5.95 12.31
C ILE A 112 -7.56 -4.95 11.29
N VAL A 113 -7.80 -3.73 11.77
CA VAL A 113 -8.20 -2.59 10.95
C VAL A 113 -6.97 -1.75 10.68
N VAL A 114 -6.68 -1.52 9.41
CA VAL A 114 -5.56 -0.68 8.99
C VAL A 114 -6.11 0.62 8.43
N ASP A 115 -5.74 1.73 9.06
CA ASP A 115 -6.13 3.07 8.61
C ASP A 115 -4.97 3.72 7.85
N CYS A 116 -5.25 4.25 6.67
CA CYS A 116 -4.28 4.92 5.80
C CYS A 116 -4.71 6.36 5.52
N ASP A 117 -4.05 7.31 6.17
CA ASP A 117 -4.33 8.74 6.01
C ASP A 117 -3.24 9.42 5.18
N VAL A 118 -3.59 9.85 3.98
CA VAL A 118 -2.66 10.59 3.12
C VAL A 118 -2.49 12.00 3.65
N ILE A 119 -1.28 12.31 4.12
CA ILE A 119 -0.90 13.62 4.63
C ILE A 119 -0.51 14.55 3.48
N GLN A 120 0.25 14.02 2.52
CA GLN A 120 0.71 14.72 1.32
C GLN A 120 0.71 13.77 0.14
N ALA A 121 0.18 14.21 -1.00
CA ALA A 121 0.04 13.44 -2.21
C ALA A 121 0.87 14.02 -3.35
N ASP A 122 1.76 13.19 -3.90
CA ASP A 122 2.58 13.47 -5.07
C ASP A 122 2.71 12.19 -5.94
N GLY A 123 1.58 11.63 -6.39
CA GLY A 123 1.52 10.34 -7.09
C GLY A 123 1.71 9.13 -6.18
N GLY A 124 1.16 7.98 -6.55
CA GLY A 124 1.37 6.69 -5.87
C GLY A 124 0.82 6.59 -4.43
N THR A 125 -0.23 7.32 -4.05
CA THR A 125 -0.74 7.29 -2.67
C THR A 125 -1.26 5.91 -2.27
N ARG A 126 -1.94 5.18 -3.17
CA ARG A 126 -2.43 3.82 -2.90
C ARG A 126 -1.29 2.81 -2.74
N THR A 127 -0.23 2.95 -3.51
CA THR A 127 0.93 2.05 -3.46
C THR A 127 1.77 2.27 -2.20
N ALA A 128 1.98 3.52 -1.80
CA ALA A 128 2.60 3.88 -0.53
C ALA A 128 1.76 3.36 0.65
N SER A 129 0.41 3.50 0.59
CA SER A 129 -0.50 2.97 1.61
C SER A 129 -0.36 1.46 1.79
N ILE A 130 -0.37 0.68 0.71
CA ILE A 130 -0.21 -0.78 0.78
C ILE A 130 1.14 -1.15 1.40
N SER A 131 2.20 -0.48 0.96
CA SER A 131 3.56 -0.78 1.41
C SER A 131 3.78 -0.39 2.88
N GLY A 132 3.25 0.74 3.33
CA GLY A 132 3.26 1.16 4.74
C GLY A 132 2.35 0.30 5.62
N ALA A 133 1.22 -0.15 5.06
CA ALA A 133 0.26 -1.00 5.76
C ALA A 133 0.86 -2.35 6.17
N TRP A 134 1.73 -2.93 5.34
CA TRP A 134 2.44 -4.14 5.72
C TRP A 134 3.35 -3.92 6.93
N VAL A 135 4.06 -2.79 7.00
CA VAL A 135 4.95 -2.46 8.15
C VAL A 135 4.12 -2.28 9.42
N ALA A 136 3.03 -1.51 9.37
CA ALA A 136 2.16 -1.32 10.52
C ALA A 136 1.54 -2.64 10.98
N LEU A 137 1.05 -3.48 10.05
CA LEU A 137 0.51 -4.80 10.33
C LEU A 137 1.57 -5.72 10.97
N ARG A 138 2.82 -5.72 10.45
CA ARG A 138 3.90 -6.53 10.99
C ARG A 138 4.20 -6.16 12.45
N ILE A 139 4.27 -4.87 12.76
CA ILE A 139 4.50 -4.38 14.13
C ILE A 139 3.35 -4.82 15.06
N ALA A 140 2.10 -4.71 14.63
CA ALA A 140 0.94 -5.13 15.40
C ALA A 140 0.97 -6.65 15.68
N ILE A 141 1.28 -7.46 14.68
CA ILE A 141 1.42 -8.92 14.81
C ILE A 141 2.59 -9.29 15.74
N ASP A 142 3.74 -8.61 15.61
CA ASP A 142 4.88 -8.86 16.50
C ASP A 142 4.52 -8.60 17.98
N LYS A 143 3.69 -7.61 18.27
CA LYS A 143 3.17 -7.38 19.63
C LYS A 143 2.25 -8.52 20.12
N LEU A 144 1.38 -9.05 19.25
CA LEU A 144 0.55 -10.20 19.59
C LEU A 144 1.39 -11.46 19.86
N ILE A 145 2.45 -11.68 19.11
CA ILE A 145 3.38 -12.80 19.34
C ILE A 145 4.15 -12.59 20.65
N ALA A 146 4.69 -11.41 20.87
CA ALA A 146 5.45 -11.07 22.07
C ALA A 146 4.62 -11.17 23.36
N SER A 147 3.32 -10.86 23.31
CA SER A 147 2.39 -11.03 24.43
C SER A 147 1.91 -12.47 24.64
N GLY A 148 2.24 -13.40 23.75
CA GLY A 148 1.73 -14.77 23.78
C GLY A 148 0.29 -14.92 23.29
N ALA A 149 -0.34 -13.86 22.77
CA ALA A 149 -1.68 -13.92 22.21
C ALA A 149 -1.75 -14.66 20.87
N LEU A 150 -0.63 -14.75 20.16
CA LEU A 150 -0.43 -15.61 19.00
C LEU A 150 0.75 -16.57 19.26
N THR A 151 0.53 -17.85 18.95
CA THR A 151 1.55 -18.91 19.10
C THR A 151 2.39 -19.12 17.85
N ALA A 152 1.94 -18.61 16.73
CA ALA A 152 2.63 -18.72 15.42
C ALA A 152 2.42 -17.43 14.63
N ASP A 153 3.40 -17.11 13.78
CA ASP A 153 3.31 -15.96 12.89
C ASP A 153 2.27 -16.20 11.78
N PRO A 154 1.23 -15.37 11.66
CA PRO A 154 0.27 -15.46 10.58
C PRO A 154 0.75 -14.80 9.28
N ILE A 155 1.76 -13.91 9.30
CA ILE A 155 2.29 -13.29 8.09
C ILE A 155 3.15 -14.32 7.34
N THR A 156 2.79 -14.62 6.10
CA THR A 156 3.44 -15.63 5.27
C THR A 156 4.59 -15.06 4.47
N THR A 157 4.45 -13.83 4.00
CA THR A 157 5.47 -13.10 3.23
C THR A 157 5.20 -11.60 3.28
N GLN A 158 6.01 -10.80 2.60
CA GLN A 158 5.77 -9.36 2.43
C GLN A 158 4.78 -9.10 1.31
N VAL A 159 4.18 -7.90 1.32
CA VAL A 159 3.47 -7.33 0.17
C VAL A 159 3.90 -5.88 -0.02
N ALA A 160 4.17 -5.51 -1.25
CA ALA A 160 4.49 -4.15 -1.64
C ALA A 160 3.76 -3.76 -2.91
N ALA A 161 3.63 -2.47 -3.13
CA ALA A 161 3.03 -1.94 -4.34
C ALA A 161 3.81 -0.74 -4.87
N VAL A 162 3.82 -0.59 -6.18
CA VAL A 162 4.44 0.54 -6.86
C VAL A 162 3.62 0.93 -8.09
N SER A 163 3.63 2.21 -8.46
CA SER A 163 3.09 2.68 -9.73
C SER A 163 4.15 2.56 -10.83
N CYS A 164 3.72 2.21 -12.02
CA CYS A 164 4.53 2.25 -13.24
C CYS A 164 3.67 2.79 -14.37
N GLY A 165 4.28 3.44 -15.35
CA GLY A 165 3.53 3.95 -16.49
C GLY A 165 4.41 4.19 -17.71
N ILE A 166 3.78 4.63 -18.79
CA ILE A 166 4.48 5.05 -20.01
C ILE A 166 4.39 6.57 -20.09
N HIS A 167 5.50 7.24 -19.84
CA HIS A 167 5.62 8.69 -19.91
C HIS A 167 6.53 9.06 -21.10
N ASP A 168 6.06 9.90 -22.02
CA ASP A 168 6.75 10.24 -23.27
C ASP A 168 7.23 9.00 -24.07
N GLY A 169 6.43 7.94 -24.11
CA GLY A 169 6.74 6.68 -24.80
C GLY A 169 7.78 5.79 -24.08
N VAL A 170 8.23 6.18 -22.88
CA VAL A 170 9.21 5.43 -22.09
C VAL A 170 8.54 4.80 -20.87
N PRO A 171 8.66 3.47 -20.66
CA PRO A 171 8.24 2.84 -19.42
C PRO A 171 9.05 3.36 -18.23
N VAL A 172 8.37 3.81 -17.17
CA VAL A 172 9.01 4.40 -16.00
C VAL A 172 8.42 3.82 -14.71
N LEU A 173 9.29 3.70 -13.70
CA LEU A 173 8.99 3.22 -12.36
C LEU A 173 8.62 4.38 -11.44
N ASP A 174 7.65 4.17 -10.54
CA ASP A 174 7.29 5.07 -9.46
C ASP A 174 6.96 6.48 -9.94
N LEU A 175 5.80 6.62 -10.57
CA LEU A 175 5.30 7.89 -11.10
C LEU A 175 5.08 8.91 -9.97
N ASP A 176 5.66 10.11 -10.09
CA ASP A 176 5.22 11.28 -9.33
C ASP A 176 3.98 11.91 -9.97
N TYR A 177 3.42 12.94 -9.34
CA TYR A 177 2.17 13.56 -9.81
C TYR A 177 2.29 14.17 -11.21
N ILE A 178 3.43 14.76 -11.54
CA ILE A 178 3.64 15.39 -12.85
C ILE A 178 3.67 14.32 -13.94
N GLU A 179 4.36 13.22 -13.70
CA GLU A 179 4.44 12.10 -14.61
C GLU A 179 3.09 11.37 -14.74
N ASP A 180 2.42 11.09 -13.62
CA ASP A 180 1.12 10.41 -13.55
C ASP A 180 0.04 11.18 -14.34
N SER A 181 -0.01 12.51 -14.16
CA SER A 181 -1.00 13.37 -14.79
C SER A 181 -0.84 13.54 -16.31
N THR A 182 0.30 13.15 -16.85
CA THR A 182 0.64 13.28 -18.29
C THR A 182 1.02 11.95 -18.94
N ALA A 183 0.98 10.85 -18.17
CA ALA A 183 1.29 9.53 -18.69
C ALA A 183 0.27 9.08 -19.74
N GLY A 184 0.74 8.48 -20.81
CA GLY A 184 -0.12 7.86 -21.82
C GLY A 184 -0.79 6.56 -21.31
N SER A 185 -0.17 5.93 -20.33
CA SER A 185 -0.75 4.84 -19.54
C SER A 185 -0.13 4.82 -18.15
N ASP A 186 -0.95 4.53 -17.16
CA ASP A 186 -0.54 4.36 -15.76
C ASP A 186 -1.03 3.03 -15.20
N GLY A 187 -0.33 2.52 -14.22
CA GLY A 187 -0.72 1.28 -13.56
C GLY A 187 -0.15 1.14 -12.17
N ASN A 188 -0.80 0.28 -11.41
CA ASN A 188 -0.41 -0.08 -10.06
C ASN A 188 -0.20 -1.59 -10.00
N PHE A 189 0.95 -1.99 -9.50
CA PHE A 189 1.32 -3.40 -9.35
C PHE A 189 1.48 -3.71 -7.87
N VAL A 190 0.85 -4.78 -7.43
CA VAL A 190 0.96 -5.30 -6.06
C VAL A 190 1.60 -6.67 -6.13
N LEU A 191 2.77 -6.81 -5.53
CA LEU A 191 3.57 -8.04 -5.55
C LEU A 191 3.84 -8.53 -4.13
N THR A 192 4.01 -9.85 -4.00
CA THR A 192 4.44 -10.49 -2.75
C THR A 192 5.95 -10.68 -2.72
N GLY A 193 6.53 -10.88 -1.53
CA GLY A 193 7.96 -11.07 -1.35
C GLY A 193 8.50 -12.36 -2.01
N ASP A 194 7.65 -13.34 -2.27
CA ASP A 194 7.96 -14.56 -3.02
C ASP A 194 7.72 -14.42 -4.54
N GLY A 195 7.39 -13.20 -5.01
CA GLY A 195 7.29 -12.84 -6.42
C GLY A 195 5.94 -13.09 -7.08
N ALA A 196 4.92 -13.50 -6.32
CA ALA A 196 3.57 -13.63 -6.86
C ALA A 196 2.91 -12.25 -7.11
N ILE A 197 1.93 -12.21 -7.99
CA ILE A 197 1.16 -11.00 -8.31
C ILE A 197 -0.16 -11.05 -7.54
N VAL A 198 -0.41 -10.06 -6.69
CA VAL A 198 -1.71 -9.90 -6.02
C VAL A 198 -2.68 -9.14 -6.91
N GLU A 199 -2.18 -8.07 -7.54
CA GLU A 199 -2.97 -7.26 -8.47
C GLU A 199 -2.05 -6.56 -9.48
N ALA A 200 -2.54 -6.45 -10.71
CA ALA A 200 -1.97 -5.59 -11.75
C ALA A 200 -3.13 -4.83 -12.38
N GLN A 201 -3.19 -3.54 -12.12
CA GLN A 201 -4.17 -2.63 -12.69
C GLN A 201 -3.45 -1.69 -13.64
N LEU A 202 -3.84 -1.68 -14.90
CA LEU A 202 -3.27 -0.84 -15.93
C LEU A 202 -4.37 -0.16 -16.73
N THR A 203 -4.19 1.13 -17.02
CA THR A 203 -5.12 1.93 -17.80
C THR A 203 -4.36 2.68 -18.89
N ALA A 204 -4.89 2.69 -20.09
CA ALA A 204 -4.42 3.52 -21.18
C ALA A 204 -5.31 4.77 -21.25
N GLU A 205 -4.73 5.96 -21.06
CA GLU A 205 -5.47 7.21 -21.08
C GLU A 205 -5.36 7.98 -22.41
N GLY A 206 -4.47 7.57 -23.29
CA GLY A 206 -4.27 8.18 -24.60
C GLY A 206 -4.09 7.14 -25.70
N ALA A 207 -2.90 6.56 -25.79
CA ALA A 207 -2.59 5.49 -26.72
C ALA A 207 -2.60 4.14 -26.02
N THR A 208 -3.16 3.12 -26.66
CA THR A 208 -3.08 1.73 -26.18
C THR A 208 -1.64 1.27 -26.10
N PHE A 209 -1.35 0.36 -25.19
CA PHE A 209 -0.06 -0.33 -25.07
C PHE A 209 -0.21 -1.80 -25.49
N ASP A 210 0.86 -2.41 -25.92
CA ASP A 210 0.95 -3.81 -26.32
C ASP A 210 1.37 -4.71 -25.13
N GLU A 211 1.42 -6.01 -25.39
CA GLU A 211 1.84 -7.00 -24.40
C GLU A 211 3.29 -6.76 -23.91
N GLU A 212 4.18 -6.36 -24.81
CA GLU A 212 5.57 -6.05 -24.42
C GLU A 212 5.63 -4.84 -23.48
N GLY A 213 4.79 -3.82 -23.69
CA GLY A 213 4.63 -2.68 -22.80
C GLY A 213 4.22 -3.13 -21.40
N LEU A 214 3.21 -4.01 -21.28
CA LEU A 214 2.80 -4.59 -20.00
C LEU A 214 3.96 -5.35 -19.33
N LEU A 215 4.68 -6.18 -20.07
CA LEU A 215 5.78 -6.95 -19.52
C LEU A 215 6.95 -6.07 -19.05
N ARG A 216 7.23 -4.97 -19.75
CA ARG A 216 8.23 -3.98 -19.31
C ARG A 216 7.82 -3.31 -18.00
N LEU A 217 6.58 -2.87 -17.88
CA LEU A 217 6.06 -2.27 -16.65
C LEU A 217 6.10 -3.26 -15.47
N LEU A 218 5.76 -4.52 -15.69
CA LEU A 218 5.86 -5.56 -14.66
C LEU A 218 7.31 -5.81 -14.22
N ARG A 219 8.28 -5.77 -15.15
CA ARG A 219 9.71 -5.88 -14.79
C ARG A 219 10.16 -4.69 -13.93
N LEU A 220 9.75 -3.47 -14.27
CA LEU A 220 10.02 -2.29 -13.45
C LEU A 220 9.36 -2.39 -12.06
N ALA A 221 8.12 -2.85 -11.99
CA ALA A 221 7.42 -3.07 -10.73
C ALA A 221 8.17 -4.08 -9.83
N ARG A 222 8.77 -5.12 -10.38
CA ARG A 222 9.61 -6.06 -9.61
C ARG A 222 10.85 -5.38 -9.03
N ILE A 223 11.51 -4.51 -9.79
CA ILE A 223 12.65 -3.72 -9.31
C ILE A 223 12.22 -2.87 -8.11
N GLY A 224 11.18 -2.05 -8.28
CA GLY A 224 10.69 -1.18 -7.21
C GLY A 224 10.20 -1.94 -5.97
N CYS A 225 9.46 -3.03 -6.16
CA CYS A 225 9.00 -3.84 -5.02
C CYS A 225 10.18 -4.49 -4.28
N THR A 226 11.27 -4.87 -4.95
CA THR A 226 12.47 -5.40 -4.29
C THR A 226 13.10 -4.36 -3.36
N GLU A 227 13.21 -3.11 -3.79
CA GLU A 227 13.69 -2.01 -2.95
C GLU A 227 12.76 -1.75 -1.76
N ILE A 228 11.44 -1.77 -2.00
CA ILE A 228 10.44 -1.60 -0.95
C ILE A 228 10.52 -2.73 0.07
N PHE A 229 10.65 -3.99 -0.35
CA PHE A 229 10.80 -5.13 0.57
C PHE A 229 12.02 -4.99 1.48
N ALA A 230 13.17 -4.61 0.94
CA ALA A 230 14.36 -4.38 1.75
C ALA A 230 14.14 -3.27 2.81
N ALA A 231 13.49 -2.17 2.42
CA ALA A 231 13.16 -1.07 3.32
C ALA A 231 12.13 -1.46 4.39
N GLN A 232 11.12 -2.26 4.03
CA GLN A 232 10.11 -2.79 4.95
C GLN A 232 10.74 -3.68 6.03
N LEU A 233 11.64 -4.61 5.67
CA LEU A 233 12.33 -5.48 6.63
C LEU A 233 13.17 -4.64 7.60
N LYS A 234 13.96 -3.72 7.08
CA LYS A 234 14.75 -2.81 7.91
C LYS A 234 13.87 -2.03 8.91
N ALA A 235 12.74 -1.50 8.46
CA ALA A 235 11.82 -0.76 9.33
C ALA A 235 11.12 -1.65 10.37
N ALA A 236 10.86 -2.91 10.03
CA ALA A 236 10.29 -3.90 10.94
C ALA A 236 11.32 -4.54 11.89
N GLY A 237 12.61 -4.19 11.80
CA GLY A 237 13.66 -4.76 12.63
C GLY A 237 13.98 -6.24 12.30
N LYS A 238 13.83 -6.62 11.04
CA LYS A 238 14.02 -7.99 10.54
C LYS A 238 15.26 -8.09 9.65
#